data_23c46cf52b52c1f7776faf3f7af0d474
#
_entry.id   23c46cf52b52c1f7776faf3f7af0d474
#
_cell.length_a   1.000
_cell.length_b   1.000
_cell.length_c   1.000
_cell.angle_alpha   90.00
_cell.angle_beta   90.00
_cell.angle_gamma   90.00
#
_symmetry.space_group_name_H-M   'P 1'
#
loop_
_entity.id
_entity.type
_entity.pdbx_description
1 polymer ?
#
loop_
_entity_poly.entity_id
_entity_poly.type
_entity_poly.pdbx_seq_one_letter_code
_entity_poly.pdbx_strand_id
1 'polypeptide(L)'
;NRTKSGIMLGLGEEEEEVMQTLRDLRAANVDVVTIGQYLQPSKKHLPVKEYITPEQFEKYEKYGLELGFRHVESGALVRSSYKAQKHIL
;
A
#
# COMPACT_ATOMS: atom_id res chain seq x y z
N ASN A 1 -7.09 -15.76 13.21
CA ASN A 1 -7.27 -15.22 11.86
C ASN A 1 -6.52 -13.92 11.69
N ARG A 2 -5.92 -13.76 10.54
CA ARG A 2 -5.20 -12.54 10.20
C ARG A 2 -6.05 -11.68 9.29
N THR A 3 -6.06 -10.39 9.57
CA THR A 3 -6.72 -9.44 8.69
C THR A 3 -5.69 -8.77 7.80
N LYS A 4 -6.05 -8.59 6.54
CA LYS A 4 -5.15 -8.01 5.56
C LYS A 4 -5.85 -6.84 4.89
N SER A 5 -5.10 -5.79 4.64
CA SER A 5 -5.61 -4.62 3.93
C SER A 5 -4.52 -4.10 3.01
N GLY A 6 -4.93 -3.34 2.00
CA GLY A 6 -4.00 -2.77 1.05
C GLY A 6 -4.31 -1.32 0.77
N ILE A 7 -3.27 -0.53 0.52
CA ILE A 7 -3.44 0.85 0.10
C ILE A 7 -2.60 1.08 -1.14
N MET A 8 -3.10 1.97 -2.00
CA MET A 8 -2.41 2.32 -3.23
C MET A 8 -2.08 3.81 -3.17
N LEU A 9 -0.85 4.14 -3.51
CA LEU A 9 -0.34 5.51 -3.43
C LEU A 9 -0.10 6.07 -4.83
N GLY A 10 -0.07 7.40 -4.93
CA GLY A 10 0.19 8.06 -6.19
C GLY A 10 -1.00 8.86 -6.71
N LEU A 11 -2.01 9.08 -5.86
CA LEU A 11 -3.18 9.87 -6.23
C LEU A 11 -3.10 11.30 -5.71
N GLY A 12 -1.94 11.69 -5.19
CA GLY A 12 -1.75 13.04 -4.68
C GLY A 12 -1.84 13.15 -3.16
N GLU A 13 -1.91 12.02 -2.48
CA GLU A 13 -1.98 12.03 -1.02
C GLU A 13 -0.65 12.49 -0.43
N GLU A 14 -0.72 13.09 0.74
CA GLU A 14 0.47 13.52 1.43
C GLU A 14 0.98 12.44 2.36
N GLU A 15 2.25 12.55 2.72
CA GLU A 15 2.87 11.55 3.59
C GLU A 15 2.11 11.40 4.89
N GLU A 16 1.66 12.52 5.47
CA GLU A 16 0.92 12.48 6.73
C GLU A 16 -0.39 11.71 6.58
N GLU A 17 -1.02 11.83 5.42
CA GLU A 17 -2.26 11.09 5.19
C GLU A 17 -2.02 9.59 5.15
N VAL A 18 -0.90 9.18 4.54
CA VAL A 18 -0.54 7.76 4.50
C VAL A 18 -0.24 7.25 5.90
N MET A 19 0.51 8.05 6.68
CA MET A 19 0.83 7.69 8.05
C MET A 19 -0.44 7.52 8.88
N GLN A 20 -1.39 8.44 8.72
CA GLN A 20 -2.65 8.36 9.45
C GLN A 20 -3.45 7.13 9.05
N THR A 21 -3.47 6.81 7.76
CA THR A 21 -4.17 5.62 7.27
C THR A 21 -3.58 4.36 7.91
N LEU A 22 -2.26 4.29 7.99
CA LEU A 22 -1.62 3.14 8.62
C LEU A 22 -1.97 3.03 10.09
N ARG A 23 -2.01 4.15 10.80
CA ARG A 23 -2.41 4.16 12.19
C ARG A 23 -3.85 3.68 12.35
N ASP A 24 -4.73 4.14 11.47
CA ASP A 24 -6.14 3.75 11.53
C ASP A 24 -6.31 2.25 11.27
N LEU A 25 -5.59 1.72 10.30
CA LEU A 25 -5.64 0.29 10.00
C LEU A 25 -5.15 -0.52 11.20
N ARG A 26 -4.09 -0.07 11.83
CA ARG A 26 -3.56 -0.79 13.00
C ARG A 26 -4.54 -0.73 14.16
N ALA A 27 -5.20 0.40 14.34
CA ALA A 27 -6.22 0.54 15.39
C ALA A 27 -7.41 -0.37 15.13
N ALA A 28 -7.67 -0.72 13.88
CA ALA A 28 -8.73 -1.65 13.51
C ALA A 28 -8.28 -3.09 13.56
N ASN A 29 -7.10 -3.37 14.11
CA ASN A 29 -6.55 -4.72 14.29
C ASN A 29 -6.19 -5.41 12.97
N VAL A 30 -5.81 -4.63 11.98
CA VAL A 30 -5.29 -5.20 10.74
C VAL A 30 -3.88 -5.71 11.01
N ASP A 31 -3.61 -6.95 10.65
CA ASP A 31 -2.31 -7.58 10.92
C ASP A 31 -1.31 -7.39 9.80
N VAL A 32 -1.78 -7.41 8.56
CA VAL A 32 -0.92 -7.35 7.38
C VAL A 32 -1.39 -6.22 6.49
N VAL A 33 -0.45 -5.39 6.00
CA VAL A 33 -0.78 -4.31 5.10
C VAL A 33 0.13 -4.38 3.87
N THR A 34 -0.46 -4.10 2.70
CA THR A 34 0.30 -3.96 1.47
C THR A 34 0.20 -2.51 1.00
N ILE A 35 1.31 -1.97 0.54
CA ILE A 35 1.38 -0.58 0.07
C ILE A 35 1.97 -0.60 -1.32
N GLY A 36 1.19 -0.22 -2.32
CA GLY A 36 1.63 -0.30 -3.70
C GLY A 36 1.41 1.00 -4.45
N GLN A 37 1.93 1.05 -5.66
CA GLN A 37 1.77 2.20 -6.53
C GLN A 37 0.46 2.07 -7.30
N TYR A 38 -0.35 3.13 -7.24
CA TYR A 38 -1.55 3.19 -8.06
C TYR A 38 -1.16 3.33 -9.53
N LEU A 39 -1.75 2.51 -10.38
CA LEU A 39 -1.58 2.60 -11.82
C LEU A 39 -2.96 2.74 -12.43
N GLN A 40 -3.11 3.71 -13.33
CA GLN A 40 -4.40 3.95 -13.95
C GLN A 40 -4.82 2.74 -14.78
N PRO A 41 -5.92 2.07 -14.40
CA PRO A 41 -6.32 0.86 -15.14
C PRO A 41 -6.85 1.14 -16.53
N SER A 42 -7.46 2.32 -16.71
CA SER A 42 -7.98 2.73 -18.02
C SER A 42 -8.14 4.23 -18.01
N LYS A 43 -8.46 4.79 -19.18
CA LYS A 43 -8.63 6.24 -19.29
C LYS A 43 -9.81 6.76 -18.48
N LYS A 44 -10.71 5.87 -18.09
CA LYS A 44 -11.87 6.27 -17.29
C LYS A 44 -11.54 6.44 -15.82
N HIS A 45 -10.40 5.95 -15.38
CA HIS A 45 -9.99 6.03 -13.98
C HIS A 45 -9.13 7.27 -13.77
N LEU A 46 -8.92 7.59 -12.49
CA LEU A 46 -8.10 8.74 -12.14
C LEU A 46 -6.67 8.53 -12.65
N PRO A 47 -6.04 9.57 -13.19
CA PRO A 47 -4.66 9.46 -13.63
C PRO A 47 -3.71 9.38 -12.44
N VAL A 48 -2.54 8.77 -12.66
CA VAL A 48 -1.50 8.74 -11.66
C VAL A 48 -0.97 10.16 -11.50
N LYS A 49 -0.96 10.64 -10.26
CA LYS A 49 -0.46 11.98 -9.98
C LYS A 49 1.00 11.98 -9.56
N GLU A 50 1.46 10.86 -9.03
CA GLU A 50 2.81 10.77 -8.53
C GLU A 50 3.28 9.34 -8.54
N TYR A 51 4.55 9.13 -8.91
CA TYR A 51 5.17 7.82 -8.78
C TYR A 51 6.04 7.84 -7.53
N ILE A 52 5.68 7.00 -6.59
CA ILE A 52 6.32 6.96 -5.28
C ILE A 52 7.71 6.36 -5.42
N THR A 53 8.70 6.97 -4.80
CA THR A 53 10.08 6.48 -4.87
C THR A 53 10.27 5.24 -4.02
N PRO A 54 11.28 4.40 -4.35
CA PRO A 54 11.58 3.25 -3.48
C PRO A 54 11.91 3.65 -2.05
N GLU A 55 12.57 4.78 -1.87
CA GLU A 55 12.89 5.26 -0.52
C GLU A 55 11.63 5.57 0.26
N GLN A 56 10.64 6.15 -0.40
CA GLN A 56 9.39 6.48 0.26
C GLN A 56 8.64 5.21 0.64
N PHE A 57 8.62 4.21 -0.23
CA PHE A 57 8.01 2.93 0.08
C PHE A 57 8.69 2.28 1.28
N GLU A 58 10.01 2.35 1.34
CA GLU A 58 10.75 1.77 2.45
C GLU A 58 10.40 2.49 3.76
N LYS A 59 10.25 3.80 3.69
CA LYS A 59 9.88 4.59 4.86
C LYS A 59 8.52 4.14 5.42
N TYR A 60 7.55 3.95 4.52
CA TYR A 60 6.23 3.50 4.95
C TYR A 60 6.28 2.08 5.52
N GLU A 61 7.10 1.22 4.94
CA GLU A 61 7.26 -0.13 5.46
C GLU A 61 7.79 -0.11 6.89
N LYS A 62 8.84 0.68 7.13
CA LYS A 62 9.40 0.79 8.46
C LYS A 62 8.40 1.34 9.45
N TYR A 63 7.65 2.35 9.03
CA TYR A 63 6.66 2.96 9.89
C TYR A 63 5.56 1.95 10.26
N GLY A 64 5.11 1.18 9.28
CA GLY A 64 4.11 0.16 9.54
C GLY A 64 4.59 -0.89 10.53
N LEU A 65 5.82 -1.34 10.36
CA LEU A 65 6.37 -2.31 11.30
C LEU A 65 6.47 -1.75 12.71
N GLU A 66 6.78 -0.45 12.83
CA GLU A 66 6.84 0.20 14.14
C GLU A 66 5.45 0.28 14.78
N LEU A 67 4.41 0.37 13.97
CA LEU A 67 3.05 0.41 14.48
C LEU A 67 2.58 -0.95 14.98
N GLY A 68 3.29 -2.01 14.62
CA GLY A 68 2.96 -3.33 15.10
C GLY A 68 2.32 -4.26 14.09
N PHE A 69 2.31 -3.89 12.82
CA PHE A 69 1.84 -4.82 11.79
C PHE A 69 2.76 -6.04 11.76
N ARG A 70 2.18 -7.21 11.61
CA ARG A 70 2.98 -8.44 11.56
C ARG A 70 3.78 -8.51 10.27
N HIS A 71 3.25 -7.94 9.21
CA HIS A 71 3.92 -7.96 7.92
C HIS A 71 3.50 -6.73 7.12
N VAL A 72 4.46 -6.11 6.47
CA VAL A 72 4.21 -4.96 5.59
C VAL A 72 4.92 -5.25 4.27
N GLU A 73 4.16 -5.27 3.18
CA GLU A 73 4.72 -5.35 1.85
C GLU A 73 4.55 -4.00 1.18
N SER A 74 5.66 -3.37 0.80
CA SER A 74 5.63 -2.02 0.29
C SER A 74 6.57 -1.91 -0.91
N GLY A 75 6.04 -1.41 -2.02
CA GLY A 75 6.87 -1.24 -3.21
C GLY A 75 6.03 -1.02 -4.44
N ALA A 76 6.68 -0.54 -5.50
CA ALA A 76 5.99 -0.21 -6.74
C ALA A 76 5.38 -1.43 -7.41
N LEU A 77 5.94 -2.59 -7.19
CA LEU A 77 5.46 -3.83 -7.81
C LEU A 77 4.48 -4.61 -6.95
N VAL A 78 4.17 -4.11 -5.75
CA VAL A 78 3.23 -4.79 -4.87
C VAL A 78 1.82 -4.58 -5.40
N ARG A 79 1.07 -5.67 -5.49
CA ARG A 79 -0.32 -5.65 -5.95
C ARG A 79 -1.20 -6.35 -4.94
N SER A 80 -2.37 -5.83 -4.76
CA SER A 80 -3.29 -6.37 -3.76
C SER A 80 -4.06 -7.59 -4.25
N SER A 81 -4.04 -7.85 -5.56
CA SER A 81 -4.80 -8.97 -6.07
C SER A 81 -3.93 -9.94 -6.81
N TYR A 82 -3.92 -10.14 -7.12
CA TYR A 82 -3.16 -10.63 -7.93
C TYR A 82 -2.57 -11.62 -8.14
N LYS A 83 -2.55 -11.75 -8.21
CA LYS A 83 -2.08 -12.39 -8.53
C LYS A 83 -2.10 -13.36 -8.87
N ALA A 84 -2.63 -13.35 -8.74
CA ALA A 84 -2.75 -14.17 -9.00
C ALA A 84 -2.70 -14.62 -9.96
N GLN A 85 -3.02 -14.43 -10.18
CA GLN A 85 -2.88 -14.93 -10.98
C GLN A 85 -2.13 -15.17 -11.77
N LYS A 86 -2.05 -14.99 -11.92
CA LYS A 86 -1.29 -15.24 -12.59
C LYS A 86 -0.47 -15.83 -12.85
N HIS A 87 -0.56 -15.99 -12.63
CA HIS A 87 0.19 -16.57 -12.83
C HIS A 87 0.16 -17.23 -13.53
N ILE A 88 -0.38 -17.14 -13.67
CA ILE A 88 -0.43 -17.73 -14.21
C ILE A 88 -0.34 -17.94 -15.05
N LEU A 89 -0.53 -17.72 -15.29
CA LEU A 89 -0.31 -17.92 -15.89
C LEU A 89 -0.01 -18.29 -16.29
#